data_61935bc16903e7deea1117a0f4884db0
#
_entry.id   61935bc16903e7deea1117a0f4884db0
#
_cell.length_a   1.000
_cell.length_b   1.000
_cell.length_c   1.000
_cell.angle_alpha   90.00
_cell.angle_beta   90.00
_cell.angle_gamma   90.00
#
_symmetry.space_group_name_H-M   'P 1'
#
loop_
_entity.id
_entity.type
_entity.pdbx_description
1 polymer ?
#
loop_
_entity_poly.entity_id
_entity_poly.type
_entity_poly.pdbx_seq_one_letter_code
_entity_poly.pdbx_strand_id
1 'polypeptide(L)'
;IDTVGNPKNLKLIREAGIKWLALGIESGVRSIRLESSKGKFQDIDIEDVINRIHNSDINVIANYIFGLPGENLDDMQKTLDLSLKLCTIAWNGYPAIALPGSALYVKALELPIIINFLLYSIN
;
A
#
# COMPACT_ATOMS: atom_id res chain seq x y z
N ILE A 1 -1.73 8.37 -4.54
CA ILE A 1 -1.68 8.03 -5.98
C ILE A 1 -2.55 8.98 -6.80
N ASP A 2 -3.83 9.20 -6.51
CA ASP A 2 -4.74 10.05 -7.28
C ASP A 2 -4.20 11.46 -7.53
N THR A 3 -3.71 12.09 -6.45
CA THR A 3 -3.19 13.46 -6.52
C THR A 3 -1.98 13.56 -7.43
N VAL A 4 -1.06 12.61 -7.32
CA VAL A 4 0.20 12.61 -8.08
C VAL A 4 0.05 12.02 -9.48
N GLY A 5 -1.02 11.26 -9.77
CA GLY A 5 -1.34 10.80 -11.11
C GLY A 5 -1.83 11.89 -12.05
N ASN A 6 -2.20 13.08 -11.53
CA ASN A 6 -2.63 14.19 -12.35
C ASN A 6 -1.43 14.93 -12.96
N PRO A 7 -1.33 15.07 -14.30
CA PRO A 7 -0.20 15.73 -14.97
C PRO A 7 0.05 17.17 -14.50
N LYS A 8 -1.00 17.92 -14.15
CA LYS A 8 -0.84 19.30 -13.64
C LYS A 8 -0.13 19.30 -12.29
N ASN A 9 -0.49 18.37 -11.41
CA ASN A 9 0.15 18.24 -10.10
C ASN A 9 1.60 17.76 -10.24
N LEU A 10 1.88 16.81 -11.13
CA LEU A 10 3.25 16.37 -11.41
C LEU A 10 4.14 17.52 -11.87
N LYS A 11 3.62 18.38 -12.74
CA LYS A 11 4.35 19.58 -13.17
C LYS A 11 4.69 20.50 -11.98
N LEU A 12 3.71 20.79 -11.11
CA LEU A 12 3.92 21.62 -9.93
C LEU A 12 4.91 20.99 -8.94
N ILE A 13 4.83 19.68 -8.73
CA ILE A 13 5.74 18.92 -7.88
C ILE A 13 7.17 19.04 -8.41
N ARG A 14 7.34 18.91 -9.73
CA ARG A 14 8.65 19.03 -10.39
C ARG A 14 9.21 20.46 -10.33
N GLU A 15 8.37 21.45 -10.57
CA GLU A 15 8.73 22.88 -10.48
C GLU A 15 9.10 23.29 -9.05
N ALA A 16 8.48 22.69 -8.03
CA ALA A 16 8.84 22.85 -6.63
C ALA A 16 10.19 22.19 -6.26
N GLY A 17 10.86 21.52 -7.20
CA GLY A 17 12.15 20.86 -6.97
C GLY A 17 12.07 19.49 -6.30
N ILE A 18 10.86 18.92 -6.15
CA ILE A 18 10.67 17.59 -5.58
C ILE A 18 11.08 16.55 -6.61
N LYS A 19 12.02 15.68 -6.23
CA LYS A 19 12.58 14.64 -7.10
C LYS A 19 12.21 13.23 -6.63
N TRP A 20 11.60 13.09 -5.48
CA TRP A 20 11.26 11.80 -4.87
C TRP A 20 9.86 11.82 -4.30
N LEU A 21 9.10 10.75 -4.57
CA LEU A 21 7.78 10.53 -3.99
C LEU A 21 7.75 9.16 -3.33
N ALA A 22 7.30 9.11 -2.08
CA ALA A 22 6.93 7.86 -1.42
C ALA A 22 5.44 7.63 -1.60
N LEU A 23 5.06 6.51 -2.21
CA LEU A 23 3.68 6.21 -2.57
C LEU A 23 3.22 4.92 -1.88
N GLY A 24 2.08 4.98 -1.19
CA GLY A 24 1.38 3.78 -0.73
C GLY A 24 0.67 3.10 -1.91
N ILE A 25 1.14 1.92 -2.29
CA ILE A 25 0.49 1.02 -3.24
C ILE A 25 -0.38 0.02 -2.48
N GLU A 26 0.08 -0.34 -1.30
CA GLU A 26 -0.52 -1.22 -0.29
C GLU A 26 -0.53 -2.69 -0.73
N SER A 27 -1.33 -3.08 -1.73
CA SER A 27 -1.45 -4.48 -2.20
C SER A 27 -1.52 -4.57 -3.72
N GLY A 28 -1.05 -5.69 -4.28
CA GLY A 28 -1.21 -6.07 -5.68
C GLY A 28 -2.66 -6.40 -6.04
N VAL A 29 -3.49 -6.70 -5.05
CA VAL A 29 -4.88 -7.11 -5.24
C VAL A 29 -5.83 -5.93 -5.11
N ARG A 30 -6.59 -5.66 -6.18
CA ARG A 30 -7.50 -4.50 -6.24
C ARG A 30 -8.51 -4.45 -5.11
N SER A 31 -9.18 -5.57 -4.80
CA SER A 31 -10.18 -5.62 -3.71
C SER A 31 -9.58 -5.26 -2.36
N ILE A 32 -8.40 -5.77 -2.05
CA ILE A 32 -7.67 -5.48 -0.80
C ILE A 32 -7.25 -4.02 -0.75
N ARG A 33 -6.77 -3.44 -1.85
CA ARG A 33 -6.47 -2.00 -1.93
C ARG A 33 -7.69 -1.14 -1.65
N LEU A 34 -8.84 -1.51 -2.20
CA LEU A 34 -10.09 -0.76 -2.00
C LEU A 34 -10.53 -0.77 -0.54
N GLU A 35 -10.41 -1.92 0.12
CA GLU A 35 -10.76 -2.05 1.53
C GLU A 35 -9.78 -1.26 2.41
N SER A 36 -8.48 -1.37 2.20
CA SER A 36 -7.46 -0.67 2.98
C SER A 36 -7.51 0.85 2.81
N SER A 37 -7.83 1.33 1.60
CA SER A 37 -7.87 2.76 1.25
C SER A 37 -9.23 3.42 1.44
N LYS A 38 -10.21 2.71 2.00
CA LYS A 38 -11.61 3.18 2.13
C LYS A 38 -12.22 3.66 0.79
N GLY A 39 -11.93 2.95 -0.28
CA GLY A 39 -12.49 3.20 -1.60
C GLY A 39 -11.85 4.35 -2.41
N LYS A 40 -10.78 4.96 -1.94
CA LYS A 40 -10.14 6.09 -2.62
C LYS A 40 -9.40 5.74 -3.92
N PHE A 41 -9.17 4.46 -4.22
CA PHE A 41 -8.38 4.01 -5.38
C PHE A 41 -9.23 3.26 -6.43
N GLN A 42 -10.49 3.62 -6.62
CA GLN A 42 -11.43 2.77 -7.34
C GLN A 42 -11.07 2.46 -8.80
N ASP A 43 -10.49 3.41 -9.54
CA ASP A 43 -10.29 3.28 -10.99
C ASP A 43 -8.89 3.74 -11.46
N ILE A 44 -7.86 3.49 -10.64
CA ILE A 44 -6.51 3.91 -10.98
C ILE A 44 -5.71 2.75 -11.52
N ASP A 45 -5.20 2.91 -12.72
CA ASP A 45 -4.12 2.10 -13.27
C ASP A 45 -2.80 2.54 -12.62
N ILE A 46 -2.32 1.73 -11.68
CA ILE A 46 -1.09 2.02 -10.94
C ILE A 46 0.11 2.08 -11.87
N GLU A 47 0.19 1.19 -12.86
CA GLU A 47 1.31 1.14 -13.80
C GLU A 47 1.36 2.44 -14.62
N ASP A 48 0.22 2.90 -15.12
CA ASP A 48 0.14 4.14 -15.88
C ASP A 48 0.54 5.36 -15.01
N VAL A 49 0.10 5.40 -13.75
CA VAL A 49 0.49 6.47 -12.81
C VAL A 49 2.00 6.46 -12.56
N ILE A 50 2.58 5.31 -12.26
CA ILE A 50 4.03 5.17 -12.03
C ILE A 50 4.82 5.60 -13.28
N ASN A 51 4.39 5.16 -14.45
CA ASN A 51 5.03 5.55 -15.71
C ASN A 51 4.96 7.07 -15.94
N ARG A 52 3.82 7.71 -15.66
CA ARG A 52 3.70 9.18 -15.76
C ARG A 52 4.61 9.91 -14.78
N ILE A 53 4.78 9.41 -13.57
CA ILE A 53 5.68 9.99 -12.58
C ILE A 53 7.13 9.87 -13.06
N HIS A 54 7.55 8.70 -13.53
CA HIS A 54 8.89 8.49 -14.08
C HIS A 54 9.16 9.38 -15.30
N ASN A 55 8.19 9.52 -16.21
CA ASN A 55 8.30 10.41 -17.38
C ASN A 55 8.37 11.89 -17.00
N SER A 56 8.03 12.23 -15.76
CA SER A 56 8.16 13.58 -15.19
C SER A 56 9.49 13.79 -14.46
N ASP A 57 10.44 12.86 -14.60
CA ASP A 57 11.76 12.93 -13.95
C ASP A 57 11.67 12.92 -12.41
N ILE A 58 10.69 12.19 -11.88
CA ILE A 58 10.45 12.02 -10.45
C ILE A 58 10.64 10.55 -10.10
N ASN A 59 11.43 10.28 -9.08
CA ASN A 59 11.70 8.96 -8.57
C ASN A 59 10.58 8.51 -7.62
N VAL A 60 10.28 7.21 -7.62
CA VAL A 60 9.27 6.63 -6.75
C VAL A 60 9.88 5.63 -5.79
N ILE A 61 9.50 5.75 -4.52
CA ILE A 61 9.65 4.70 -3.51
C ILE A 61 8.24 4.14 -3.28
N ALA A 62 8.01 2.90 -3.68
CA ALA A 62 6.72 2.25 -3.51
C ALA A 62 6.64 1.56 -2.15
N ASN A 63 5.53 1.71 -1.44
CA ASN A 63 5.30 1.06 -0.15
C ASN A 63 4.15 0.05 -0.29
N TYR A 64 4.39 -1.16 0.21
CA TYR A 64 3.46 -2.29 0.20
C TYR A 64 3.21 -2.79 1.61
N ILE A 65 2.02 -3.34 1.84
CA ILE A 65 1.66 -3.97 3.11
C ILE A 65 1.30 -5.43 2.82
N PHE A 66 1.85 -6.35 3.61
CA PHE A 66 1.60 -7.78 3.52
C PHE A 66 0.85 -8.27 4.76
N GLY A 67 -0.10 -9.16 4.58
CA GLY A 67 -0.94 -9.70 5.66
C GLY A 67 -2.12 -8.79 6.02
N LEU A 68 -2.63 -8.01 5.08
CA LEU A 68 -3.87 -7.25 5.24
C LEU A 68 -5.07 -8.19 5.47
N PRO A 69 -6.12 -7.75 6.19
CA PRO A 69 -7.32 -8.56 6.38
C PRO A 69 -7.91 -9.08 5.07
N GLY A 70 -8.18 -10.38 5.00
CA GLY A 70 -8.68 -11.04 3.81
C GLY A 70 -7.61 -11.44 2.78
N GLU A 71 -6.35 -11.07 3.00
CA GLU A 71 -5.23 -11.46 2.15
C GLU A 71 -4.77 -12.89 2.46
N ASN A 72 -4.51 -13.67 1.42
CA ASN A 72 -3.90 -14.99 1.50
C ASN A 72 -2.49 -14.98 0.88
N LEU A 73 -1.79 -16.10 0.89
CA LEU A 73 -0.43 -16.20 0.34
C LEU A 73 -0.35 -15.88 -1.15
N ASP A 74 -1.37 -16.31 -1.94
CA ASP A 74 -1.41 -16.00 -3.38
C ASP A 74 -1.60 -14.51 -3.63
N ASP A 75 -2.34 -13.82 -2.77
CA ASP A 75 -2.53 -12.37 -2.85
C ASP A 75 -1.26 -11.62 -2.47
N MET A 76 -0.53 -12.09 -1.46
CA MET A 76 0.80 -11.57 -1.13
C MET A 76 1.79 -11.78 -2.27
N GLN A 77 1.74 -12.94 -2.96
CA GLN A 77 2.56 -13.20 -4.13
C GLN A 77 2.24 -12.21 -5.27
N LYS A 78 0.96 -11.93 -5.55
CA LYS A 78 0.56 -10.91 -6.53
C LYS A 78 1.08 -9.52 -6.16
N THR A 79 1.15 -9.20 -4.86
CA THR A 79 1.72 -7.93 -4.38
C THR A 79 3.22 -7.87 -4.65
N LEU A 80 3.94 -8.96 -4.41
CA LEU A 80 5.35 -9.06 -4.73
C LEU A 80 5.60 -8.97 -6.24
N ASP A 81 4.82 -9.70 -7.05
CA ASP A 81 4.93 -9.67 -8.50
C ASP A 81 4.69 -8.27 -9.06
N LEU A 82 3.69 -7.55 -8.53
CA LEU A 82 3.44 -6.16 -8.89
C LEU A 82 4.63 -5.27 -8.51
N SER A 83 5.22 -5.45 -7.33
CA SER A 83 6.38 -4.66 -6.90
C SER A 83 7.57 -4.81 -7.84
N LEU A 84 7.82 -6.02 -8.32
CA LEU A 84 8.87 -6.31 -9.30
C LEU A 84 8.54 -5.73 -10.69
N LYS A 85 7.27 -5.81 -11.09
CA LYS A 85 6.80 -5.31 -12.38
C LYS A 85 6.89 -3.79 -12.50
N LEU A 86 6.56 -3.06 -11.45
CA LEU A 86 6.56 -1.59 -11.44
C LEU A 86 7.98 -0.99 -11.53
N CYS A 87 9.02 -1.75 -11.24
CA CYS A 87 10.42 -1.33 -11.34
C CYS A 87 10.70 0.05 -10.74
N THR A 88 10.11 0.36 -9.59
CA THR A 88 10.39 1.60 -8.87
C THR A 88 11.83 1.58 -8.33
N ILE A 89 12.46 2.75 -8.16
CA ILE A 89 13.88 2.83 -7.75
C ILE A 89 14.13 2.11 -6.42
N ALA A 90 13.15 2.19 -5.51
CA ALA A 90 13.14 1.45 -4.27
C ALA A 90 11.70 1.09 -3.88
N TRP A 91 11.54 0.07 -3.08
CA TRP A 91 10.27 -0.28 -2.46
C TRP A 91 10.46 -0.78 -1.03
N ASN A 92 9.43 -0.61 -0.21
CA ASN A 92 9.38 -1.11 1.15
C ASN A 92 8.20 -2.08 1.29
N GLY A 93 8.43 -3.22 1.94
CA GLY A 93 7.40 -4.16 2.35
C GLY A 93 7.21 -4.10 3.87
N TYR A 94 6.00 -3.81 4.31
CA TYR A 94 5.64 -3.76 5.72
C TYR A 94 4.68 -4.89 6.09
N PRO A 95 4.82 -5.56 7.23
CA PRO A 95 3.76 -6.42 7.74
C PRO A 95 2.58 -5.54 8.18
N ALA A 96 1.35 -6.03 7.99
CA ALA A 96 0.16 -5.39 8.55
C ALA A 96 0.23 -5.45 10.09
N ILE A 97 0.23 -4.30 10.74
CA ILE A 97 0.33 -4.20 12.20
C ILE A 97 -0.96 -3.60 12.76
N ALA A 98 -1.61 -4.36 13.65
CA ALA A 98 -2.81 -3.94 14.35
C ALA A 98 -2.45 -3.03 15.54
N LEU A 99 -2.25 -1.74 15.27
CA LEU A 99 -1.91 -0.77 16.30
C LEU A 99 -3.12 -0.45 17.19
N PRO A 100 -2.95 -0.36 18.52
CA PRO A 100 -4.03 -0.01 19.44
C PRO A 100 -4.79 1.25 19.00
N GLY A 101 -6.12 1.17 19.03
CA GLY A 101 -7.00 2.25 18.59
C GLY A 101 -7.30 2.28 17.09
N SER A 102 -6.66 1.45 16.28
CA SER A 102 -6.99 1.32 14.85
C SER A 102 -8.18 0.39 14.61
N ALA A 103 -8.89 0.56 13.47
CA ALA A 103 -9.93 -0.37 13.06
C ALA A 103 -9.40 -1.80 12.85
N LEU A 104 -8.14 -1.92 12.41
CA LEU A 104 -7.47 -3.21 12.26
C LEU A 104 -7.27 -3.88 13.63
N TYR A 105 -6.93 -3.12 14.66
CA TYR A 105 -6.79 -3.64 16.03
C TYR A 105 -8.12 -4.21 16.57
N VAL A 106 -9.23 -3.48 16.36
CA VAL A 106 -10.56 -3.96 16.76
C VAL A 106 -10.91 -5.29 16.07
N LYS A 107 -10.71 -5.36 14.74
CA LYS A 107 -10.90 -6.61 14.00
C LYS A 107 -9.98 -7.74 14.48
N ALA A 108 -8.73 -7.43 14.81
CA ALA A 108 -7.78 -8.42 15.29
C ALA A 108 -8.18 -9.02 16.65
N LEU A 109 -8.77 -8.23 17.53
CA LEU A 109 -9.28 -8.73 18.82
C LEU A 109 -10.43 -9.71 18.68
N GLU A 110 -11.15 -9.70 17.56
CA GLU A 110 -12.24 -10.65 17.27
C GLU A 110 -11.72 -12.01 16.76
N LEU A 111 -10.42 -12.12 16.43
CA LEU A 111 -9.84 -13.35 15.93
C LEU A 111 -9.52 -14.31 17.09
N PRO A 112 -9.96 -15.59 17.02
CA PRO A 112 -9.79 -16.59 18.09
C PRO A 112 -8.32 -16.80 18.51
N ILE A 113 -7.38 -16.65 17.58
CA ILE A 113 -5.95 -16.84 17.82
C ILE A 113 -5.39 -15.76 18.77
N ILE A 114 -5.82 -14.53 18.65
CA ILE A 114 -5.34 -13.42 19.49
C ILE A 114 -5.96 -13.51 20.88
N ILE A 115 -7.23 -13.88 20.96
CA ILE A 115 -7.92 -14.11 22.24
C ILE A 115 -7.20 -15.21 23.02
N ASN A 116 -6.83 -16.33 22.39
CA ASN A 116 -6.08 -17.40 23.02
C ASN A 116 -4.68 -16.94 23.47
N PHE A 117 -3.97 -16.20 22.64
CA PHE A 117 -2.63 -15.68 22.98
C PHE A 117 -2.68 -14.74 24.19
N LEU A 118 -3.66 -13.84 24.26
CA LEU A 118 -3.86 -12.96 25.42
C LEU A 118 -4.23 -13.73 26.70
N LEU A 119 -5.05 -14.76 26.60
CA LEU A 119 -5.41 -15.60 27.74
C LEU A 119 -4.24 -16.43 28.28
N TYR A 120 -3.31 -16.86 27.41
CA TYR A 120 -2.11 -17.59 27.81
C TYR A 120 -0.98 -16.69 28.36
N SER A 121 -0.97 -15.40 28.07
CA SER A 121 0.04 -14.46 28.56
C SER A 121 -0.32 -13.81 29.90
N ILE A 122 -1.49 -14.10 30.47
CA ILE A 122 -1.97 -13.56 31.75
C ILE A 122 -1.84 -14.60 32.90
N ASN A 123 -1.47 -15.84 32.61
CA ASN A 123 -1.16 -16.90 33.54
C ASN A 123 0.35 -17.16 33.59
#